data_1bee2470a15eeb615d7aa97c796f43c5
#
_entry.id   1bee2470a15eeb615d7aa97c796f43c5
#
_cell.length_a   1.000
_cell.length_b   1.000
_cell.length_c   1.000
_cell.angle_alpha   90.00
_cell.angle_beta   90.00
_cell.angle_gamma   90.00
#
_symmetry.space_group_name_H-M   'P 1'
#
loop_
_entity.id
_entity.type
_entity.pdbx_description
1 polymer ?
#
loop_
_entity_poly.entity_id
_entity_poly.type
_entity_poly.pdbx_seq_one_letter_code
_entity_poly.pdbx_strand_id
1 'polypeptide(L)'
;VIFRNGDIDGTRKSGSLASVRNLYRSLAKDGEWFDFEITVRGQNIIVCINGTEVVCYTEPGHPYRTEEHARQLLSQGSIALQGIHGEVSFRNLAIERLAKEARNEADTLAPVDERTDEIIRLQQHDFPVIDYHVHLKGGLTKEMAHAMSMNYGINYGVAPNAGEGGVGRMLADDKEVYDYFNEVKGMPFLCGVQGEGRKWTATFSQEALGIFDYLFTDAMTIIDHKGRNSRIYRAEEALFDDITLEQYMDHLV
;
A
#
# COMPACT_ATOMS: atom_id res chain seq x y z
N VAL A 1 -8.17 13.36 10.55
CA VAL A 1 -7.82 11.94 10.42
C VAL A 1 -9.09 11.11 10.44
N ILE A 2 -9.10 9.99 9.73
CA ILE A 2 -10.27 9.14 9.50
C ILE A 2 -10.25 7.92 10.44
N PHE A 3 -11.45 7.52 10.90
CA PHE A 3 -11.73 6.27 11.61
C PHE A 3 -12.81 5.49 10.83
N ARG A 4 -12.40 4.67 9.87
CA ARG A 4 -13.31 3.93 9.00
C ARG A 4 -12.56 2.76 8.33
N ASN A 5 -13.08 1.55 8.40
CA ASN A 5 -12.48 0.38 7.74
C ASN A 5 -13.43 -0.32 6.78
N GLY A 6 -14.69 -0.51 7.19
CA GLY A 6 -15.70 -1.14 6.36
C GLY A 6 -16.21 -0.17 5.31
N ASP A 7 -15.81 -0.34 4.06
CA ASP A 7 -16.34 0.48 2.98
C ASP A 7 -16.14 -0.16 1.60
N ILE A 8 -17.15 0.03 0.78
CA ILE A 8 -17.17 -0.41 -0.61
C ILE A 8 -16.11 0.34 -1.44
N ASP A 9 -15.87 1.61 -1.13
CA ASP A 9 -14.95 2.45 -1.91
C ASP A 9 -13.47 2.16 -1.67
N GLY A 10 -13.14 1.41 -0.63
CA GLY A 10 -11.75 1.04 -0.32
C GLY A 10 -10.83 2.20 0.07
N THR A 11 -11.28 3.44 -0.09
CA THR A 11 -10.50 4.65 0.14
C THR A 11 -10.58 5.13 1.58
N ARG A 12 -9.56 5.85 2.02
CA ARG A 12 -9.55 6.55 3.31
C ARG A 12 -9.85 5.67 4.52
N LYS A 13 -9.13 4.58 4.68
CA LYS A 13 -9.21 3.70 5.85
C LYS A 13 -8.75 4.41 7.14
N SER A 14 -9.03 3.82 8.29
CA SER A 14 -8.57 4.33 9.59
C SER A 14 -7.08 4.64 9.61
N GLY A 15 -6.72 5.82 10.06
CA GLY A 15 -5.38 6.38 10.03
C GLY A 15 -5.12 7.37 8.89
N SER A 16 -5.95 7.41 7.85
CA SER A 16 -5.77 8.36 6.74
C SER A 16 -5.80 9.80 7.21
N LEU A 17 -4.87 10.61 6.71
CA LEU A 17 -4.99 12.06 6.67
C LEU A 17 -5.78 12.40 5.40
N ALA A 18 -7.09 12.58 5.57
CA ALA A 18 -8.06 12.61 4.48
C ALA A 18 -7.64 13.51 3.32
N SER A 19 -7.65 12.97 2.10
CA SER A 19 -7.33 13.64 0.84
C SER A 19 -5.91 14.23 0.74
N VAL A 20 -5.03 13.86 1.69
CA VAL A 20 -3.61 14.25 1.70
C VAL A 20 -2.71 13.00 1.74
N ARG A 21 -3.04 12.05 2.61
CA ARG A 21 -2.40 10.73 2.72
C ARG A 21 -3.48 9.70 2.99
N ASN A 22 -4.13 9.21 1.93
CA ASN A 22 -5.18 8.22 2.03
C ASN A 22 -4.57 6.82 2.14
N LEU A 23 -5.03 6.06 3.13
CA LEU A 23 -4.69 4.66 3.32
C LEU A 23 -5.77 3.77 2.72
N TYR A 24 -5.36 2.69 2.08
CA TYR A 24 -6.25 1.69 1.47
C TYR A 24 -6.32 0.41 2.30
N ARG A 25 -5.39 0.26 3.23
CA ARG A 25 -5.41 -0.76 4.26
C ARG A 25 -5.15 -0.12 5.61
N SER A 26 -5.90 -0.54 6.63
CA SER A 26 -5.69 -0.10 8.02
C SER A 26 -5.14 -1.23 8.87
N LEU A 27 -4.32 -0.89 9.85
CA LEU A 27 -3.91 -1.81 10.93
C LEU A 27 -4.96 -1.90 12.04
N ALA A 28 -5.96 -1.02 12.05
CA ALA A 28 -7.12 -1.12 12.93
C ALA A 28 -8.12 -2.13 12.36
N LYS A 29 -8.74 -2.92 13.25
CA LYS A 29 -9.78 -3.88 12.90
C LYS A 29 -11.11 -3.45 13.48
N ASP A 30 -12.18 -3.68 12.72
CA ASP A 30 -13.53 -3.41 13.19
C ASP A 30 -13.89 -4.33 14.37
N GLY A 31 -14.56 -3.76 15.37
CA GLY A 31 -14.95 -4.47 16.58
C GLY A 31 -13.81 -4.69 17.59
N GLU A 32 -12.58 -4.29 17.30
CA GLU A 32 -11.45 -4.38 18.21
C GLU A 32 -11.00 -2.98 18.67
N TRP A 33 -10.55 -2.88 19.93
CA TRP A 33 -9.88 -1.68 20.41
C TRP A 33 -8.46 -1.63 19.83
N PHE A 34 -8.05 -0.44 19.45
CA PHE A 34 -6.69 -0.16 18.99
C PHE A 34 -6.17 1.16 19.57
N ASP A 35 -4.87 1.26 19.74
CA ASP A 35 -4.21 2.49 20.12
C ASP A 35 -4.06 3.40 18.90
N PHE A 36 -4.34 4.67 19.10
CA PHE A 36 -4.31 5.68 18.05
C PHE A 36 -3.62 6.95 18.54
N GLU A 37 -2.58 7.34 17.84
CA GLU A 37 -1.80 8.53 18.18
C GLU A 37 -1.69 9.46 16.97
N ILE A 38 -1.84 10.76 17.23
CA ILE A 38 -1.56 11.81 16.26
C ILE A 38 -0.54 12.75 16.89
N THR A 39 0.65 12.82 16.31
CA THR A 39 1.67 13.77 16.69
C THR A 39 1.71 14.91 15.68
N VAL A 40 1.57 16.16 16.15
CA VAL A 40 1.73 17.35 15.32
C VAL A 40 2.85 18.19 15.88
N ARG A 41 3.89 18.41 15.08
CA ARG A 41 5.04 19.22 15.42
C ARG A 41 5.43 20.16 14.28
N GLY A 42 5.26 21.45 14.48
CA GLY A 42 5.44 22.42 13.41
C GLY A 42 4.52 22.11 12.23
N GLN A 43 5.08 21.79 11.08
CA GLN A 43 4.35 21.43 9.87
C GLN A 43 4.24 19.90 9.65
N ASN A 44 4.80 19.11 10.56
CA ASN A 44 4.79 17.65 10.45
C ASN A 44 3.61 17.04 11.21
N ILE A 45 2.94 16.08 10.57
CA ILE A 45 1.87 15.25 11.13
C ILE A 45 2.29 13.80 11.00
N ILE A 46 2.32 13.09 12.13
CA ILE A 46 2.54 11.64 12.19
C ILE A 46 1.29 11.01 12.76
N VAL A 47 0.81 9.94 12.13
CA VAL A 47 -0.30 9.13 12.62
C VAL A 47 0.21 7.71 12.88
N CYS A 48 -0.05 7.19 14.08
CA CYS A 48 0.29 5.83 14.47
C CYS A 48 -0.97 5.03 14.81
N ILE A 49 -0.97 3.76 14.45
CA ILE A 49 -1.95 2.75 14.87
C ILE A 49 -1.20 1.60 15.53
N ASN A 50 -1.53 1.27 16.78
CA ASN A 50 -0.87 0.21 17.55
C ASN A 50 0.67 0.36 17.56
N GLY A 51 1.16 1.60 17.66
CA GLY A 51 2.57 1.93 17.68
C GLY A 51 3.29 1.89 16.31
N THR A 52 2.58 1.56 15.24
CA THR A 52 3.14 1.61 13.87
C THR A 52 2.76 2.92 13.21
N GLU A 53 3.73 3.68 12.72
CA GLU A 53 3.49 4.88 11.91
C GLU A 53 2.82 4.47 10.60
N VAL A 54 1.68 5.09 10.28
CA VAL A 54 0.91 4.81 9.06
C VAL A 54 0.84 6.02 8.14
N VAL A 55 1.04 7.21 8.67
CA VAL A 55 1.18 8.46 7.92
C VAL A 55 2.31 9.28 8.52
N CYS A 56 3.17 9.80 7.66
CA CYS A 56 4.12 10.86 7.96
C CYS A 56 3.99 11.93 6.87
N TYR A 57 3.55 13.12 7.23
CA TYR A 57 3.30 14.20 6.29
C TYR A 57 3.85 15.51 6.81
N THR A 58 4.63 16.21 5.99
CA THR A 58 5.09 17.56 6.27
C THR A 58 4.41 18.53 5.32
N GLU A 59 3.57 19.43 5.85
CA GLU A 59 2.89 20.43 5.04
C GLU A 59 3.91 21.44 4.47
N PRO A 60 3.98 21.59 3.14
CA PRO A 60 4.89 22.55 2.52
C PRO A 60 4.40 23.99 2.68
N GLY A 61 5.27 24.96 2.36
CA GLY A 61 4.89 26.38 2.37
C GLY A 61 3.78 26.76 1.37
N HIS A 62 3.59 25.93 0.34
CA HIS A 62 2.55 26.11 -0.69
C HIS A 62 1.81 24.79 -0.92
N PRO A 63 0.95 24.37 0.02
CA PRO A 63 0.19 23.15 -0.12
C PRO A 63 -0.86 23.27 -1.23
N TYR A 64 -1.04 22.19 -1.98
CA TYR A 64 -2.13 22.08 -2.95
C TYR A 64 -3.41 21.60 -2.24
N ARG A 65 -4.47 22.34 -2.40
CA ARG A 65 -5.81 21.96 -1.93
C ARG A 65 -6.83 22.33 -2.99
N THR A 66 -7.78 21.45 -3.25
CA THR A 66 -8.97 21.77 -4.06
C THR A 66 -9.87 22.75 -3.32
N GLU A 67 -10.84 23.33 -4.01
CA GLU A 67 -11.82 24.24 -3.38
C GLU A 67 -12.55 23.56 -2.22
N GLU A 68 -12.93 22.30 -2.39
CA GLU A 68 -13.59 21.49 -1.35
C GLU A 68 -12.71 21.32 -0.10
N HIS A 69 -11.40 21.17 -0.29
CA HIS A 69 -10.42 20.93 0.77
C HIS A 69 -9.63 22.17 1.19
N ALA A 70 -10.01 23.36 0.76
CA ALA A 70 -9.26 24.60 0.96
C ALA A 70 -8.94 24.93 2.44
N ARG A 71 -9.69 24.35 3.38
CA ARG A 71 -9.49 24.54 4.82
C ARG A 71 -8.62 23.45 5.48
N GLN A 72 -8.17 22.45 4.74
CA GLN A 72 -7.30 21.39 5.26
C GLN A 72 -5.84 21.86 5.32
N LEU A 73 -5.57 22.85 6.15
CA LEU A 73 -4.26 23.44 6.36
C LEU A 73 -3.92 23.41 7.85
N LEU A 74 -2.65 23.18 8.16
CA LEU A 74 -2.16 23.32 9.53
C LEU A 74 -2.24 24.77 9.98
N SER A 75 -2.93 24.99 11.10
CA SER A 75 -3.08 26.30 11.71
C SER A 75 -3.41 26.16 13.20
N GLN A 76 -3.88 27.23 13.81
CA GLN A 76 -4.42 27.18 15.17
C GLN A 76 -5.88 26.71 15.12
N GLY A 77 -6.29 25.90 16.09
CA GLY A 77 -7.66 25.41 16.16
C GLY A 77 -7.93 24.55 17.37
N SER A 78 -9.02 23.81 17.31
CA SER A 78 -9.47 22.89 18.34
C SER A 78 -9.46 21.45 17.80
N ILE A 79 -9.30 20.48 18.70
CA ILE A 79 -9.47 19.07 18.39
C ILE A 79 -10.95 18.74 18.56
N ALA A 80 -11.54 18.06 17.58
CA ALA A 80 -12.88 17.55 17.62
C ALA A 80 -12.93 16.07 17.25
N LEU A 81 -13.79 15.31 17.92
CA LEU A 81 -14.15 13.96 17.54
C LEU A 81 -15.54 14.00 16.90
N GLN A 82 -15.67 13.50 15.69
CA GLN A 82 -16.90 13.54 14.93
C GLN A 82 -17.30 12.14 14.48
N GLY A 83 -18.52 11.72 14.80
CA GLY A 83 -19.18 10.57 14.20
C GLY A 83 -20.06 11.04 13.04
N ILE A 84 -19.88 10.45 11.85
CA ILE A 84 -20.66 10.80 10.66
C ILE A 84 -21.58 9.63 10.29
N HIS A 85 -21.05 8.42 10.22
CA HIS A 85 -21.77 7.20 9.93
C HIS A 85 -21.23 6.05 10.78
N GLY A 86 -22.10 5.15 11.21
CA GLY A 86 -21.74 3.98 12.01
C GLY A 86 -21.51 4.33 13.49
N GLU A 87 -21.11 3.31 14.25
CA GLU A 87 -20.80 3.39 15.67
C GLU A 87 -19.29 3.47 15.86
N VAL A 88 -18.82 4.45 16.60
CA VAL A 88 -17.43 4.59 17.02
C VAL A 88 -17.37 4.93 18.51
N SER A 89 -16.47 4.25 19.21
CA SER A 89 -16.26 4.48 20.65
C SER A 89 -14.83 4.91 20.89
N PHE A 90 -14.64 5.87 21.80
CA PHE A 90 -13.33 6.37 22.20
C PHE A 90 -13.15 6.18 23.71
N ARG A 91 -11.94 5.82 24.14
CA ARG A 91 -11.56 5.74 25.55
C ARG A 91 -10.14 6.23 25.75
N ASN A 92 -9.78 6.53 27.02
CA ASN A 92 -8.43 6.94 27.43
C ASN A 92 -7.88 8.14 26.62
N LEU A 93 -8.74 9.12 26.34
CA LEU A 93 -8.34 10.31 25.60
C LEU A 93 -7.33 11.11 26.40
N ALA A 94 -6.19 11.41 25.81
CA ALA A 94 -5.13 12.22 26.40
C ALA A 94 -4.61 13.23 25.35
N ILE A 95 -4.16 14.37 25.83
CA ILE A 95 -3.47 15.39 25.03
C ILE A 95 -2.20 15.75 25.77
N GLU A 96 -1.06 15.57 25.09
CA GLU A 96 0.23 15.94 25.59
C GLU A 96 0.79 17.14 24.82
N ARG A 97 1.34 18.10 25.54
CA ARG A 97 2.02 19.24 24.93
C ARG A 97 3.49 18.88 24.71
N LEU A 98 3.90 18.79 23.48
CA LEU A 98 5.30 18.49 23.14
C LEU A 98 6.23 19.67 23.49
N ALA A 99 7.45 19.32 23.93
CA ALA A 99 8.49 20.32 24.18
C ALA A 99 8.92 20.99 22.86
N LYS A 100 9.20 22.29 22.91
CA LYS A 100 9.56 23.11 21.74
C LYS A 100 10.87 22.65 21.04
N GLU A 101 11.75 21.99 21.76
CA GLU A 101 13.13 21.75 21.34
C GLU A 101 13.36 20.41 20.65
N ALA A 102 12.41 19.50 20.69
CA ALA A 102 12.59 18.20 20.03
C ALA A 102 12.20 18.31 18.54
N ARG A 103 13.16 18.64 17.67
CA ARG A 103 13.02 18.45 16.22
C ARG A 103 13.17 16.99 15.87
N ASN A 104 12.24 16.45 15.10
CA ASN A 104 12.36 15.14 14.52
C ASN A 104 13.18 15.24 13.21
N GLU A 105 13.90 14.19 12.80
CA GLU A 105 14.61 14.17 11.51
C GLU A 105 13.65 14.45 10.33
N ALA A 106 12.39 14.02 10.44
CA ALA A 106 11.33 14.35 9.49
C ALA A 106 11.10 15.86 9.29
N ASP A 107 11.40 16.70 10.31
CA ASP A 107 11.30 18.16 10.21
C ASP A 107 12.39 18.77 9.28
N THR A 108 13.36 17.98 8.86
CA THR A 108 14.48 18.40 8.00
C THR A 108 14.30 18.08 6.53
N LEU A 109 13.29 17.27 6.18
CA LEU A 109 12.98 16.97 4.80
C LEU A 109 12.41 18.25 4.14
N ALA A 110 13.05 18.68 3.05
CA ALA A 110 12.54 19.79 2.25
C ALA A 110 11.14 19.43 1.75
N PRO A 111 10.11 20.23 2.09
CA PRO A 111 8.76 19.91 1.66
C PRO A 111 8.67 20.00 0.13
N VAL A 112 7.99 19.02 -0.46
CA VAL A 112 7.70 18.99 -1.89
C VAL A 112 6.76 20.16 -2.24
N ASP A 113 6.92 20.78 -3.41
CA ASP A 113 5.94 21.74 -3.92
C ASP A 113 4.70 20.98 -4.42
N GLU A 114 3.66 20.92 -3.60
CA GLU A 114 2.44 20.18 -3.90
C GLU A 114 1.68 20.70 -5.13
N ARG A 115 1.97 21.90 -5.61
CA ARG A 115 1.38 22.41 -6.86
C ARG A 115 1.82 21.61 -8.08
N THR A 116 2.97 20.97 -8.00
CA THR A 116 3.54 20.10 -9.03
C THR A 116 3.55 18.61 -8.64
N ASP A 117 3.10 18.27 -7.45
CA ASP A 117 3.04 16.91 -6.94
C ASP A 117 1.75 16.23 -7.39
N GLU A 118 1.84 15.37 -8.40
CA GLU A 118 0.70 14.62 -8.90
C GLU A 118 0.08 13.68 -7.85
N ILE A 119 0.87 13.15 -6.93
CA ILE A 119 0.39 12.24 -5.87
C ILE A 119 -0.63 12.96 -4.97
N ILE A 120 -0.30 14.17 -4.51
CA ILE A 120 -1.23 14.98 -3.72
C ILE A 120 -2.46 15.36 -4.54
N ARG A 121 -2.28 15.75 -5.81
CA ARG A 121 -3.41 16.10 -6.69
C ARG A 121 -4.39 14.94 -6.85
N LEU A 122 -3.87 13.74 -7.10
CA LEU A 122 -4.68 12.52 -7.19
C LEU A 122 -5.42 12.25 -5.88
N GLN A 123 -4.74 12.34 -4.74
CA GLN A 123 -5.37 12.13 -3.42
C GLN A 123 -6.43 13.17 -3.08
N GLN A 124 -6.26 14.42 -3.51
CA GLN A 124 -7.26 15.47 -3.37
C GLN A 124 -8.55 15.18 -4.16
N HIS A 125 -8.46 14.41 -5.22
CA HIS A 125 -9.57 13.94 -6.04
C HIS A 125 -10.02 12.50 -5.71
N ASP A 126 -9.57 11.96 -4.57
CA ASP A 126 -9.85 10.59 -4.12
C ASP A 126 -9.45 9.50 -5.13
N PHE A 127 -8.51 9.82 -6.03
CA PHE A 127 -7.98 8.82 -6.95
C PHE A 127 -7.06 7.85 -6.20
N PRO A 128 -7.22 6.53 -6.40
CA PRO A 128 -6.37 5.53 -5.75
C PRO A 128 -4.91 5.67 -6.16
N VAL A 129 -4.03 5.91 -5.18
CA VAL A 129 -2.58 5.98 -5.39
C VAL A 129 -1.96 4.73 -4.77
N ILE A 130 -1.89 3.66 -5.57
CA ILE A 130 -1.46 2.33 -5.14
C ILE A 130 -0.49 1.75 -6.17
N ASP A 131 0.63 1.21 -5.70
CA ASP A 131 1.49 0.33 -6.48
C ASP A 131 1.22 -1.11 -6.03
N TYR A 132 0.56 -1.90 -6.88
CA TYR A 132 0.19 -3.29 -6.60
C TYR A 132 1.33 -4.29 -6.86
N HIS A 133 2.48 -3.85 -7.37
CA HIS A 133 3.51 -4.76 -7.86
C HIS A 133 4.86 -4.56 -7.18
N VAL A 134 4.87 -4.56 -5.85
CA VAL A 134 6.09 -4.41 -5.05
C VAL A 134 6.59 -5.78 -4.56
N HIS A 135 7.80 -6.14 -4.97
CA HIS A 135 8.48 -7.33 -4.48
C HIS A 135 9.51 -6.97 -3.40
N LEU A 136 9.43 -7.63 -2.25
CA LEU A 136 10.46 -7.53 -1.21
C LEU A 136 11.67 -8.38 -1.62
N LYS A 137 12.54 -7.82 -2.47
CA LYS A 137 13.73 -8.48 -3.04
C LYS A 137 14.91 -7.51 -3.21
N GLY A 138 16.08 -8.04 -3.49
CA GLY A 138 17.25 -7.19 -3.81
C GLY A 138 17.69 -6.29 -2.67
N GLY A 139 17.43 -6.66 -1.41
CA GLY A 139 17.73 -5.86 -0.23
C GLY A 139 16.59 -4.93 0.22
N LEU A 140 15.49 -4.85 -0.53
CA LEU A 140 14.30 -4.12 -0.09
C LEU A 140 13.59 -4.91 1.01
N THR A 141 13.71 -4.43 2.26
CA THR A 141 12.99 -5.01 3.40
C THR A 141 11.58 -4.43 3.50
N LYS A 142 10.69 -5.06 4.29
CA LYS A 142 9.35 -4.53 4.54
C LYS A 142 9.37 -3.16 5.24
N GLU A 143 10.34 -2.95 6.14
CA GLU A 143 10.52 -1.67 6.82
C GLU A 143 10.95 -0.57 5.84
N MET A 144 11.87 -0.87 4.92
CA MET A 144 12.29 0.07 3.87
C MET A 144 11.13 0.37 2.91
N ALA A 145 10.40 -0.66 2.47
CA ALA A 145 9.22 -0.48 1.62
C ALA A 145 8.16 0.38 2.31
N HIS A 146 7.93 0.17 3.62
CA HIS A 146 7.01 0.98 4.42
C HIS A 146 7.46 2.44 4.51
N ALA A 147 8.73 2.68 4.82
CA ALA A 147 9.28 4.04 4.85
C ALA A 147 9.15 4.75 3.50
N MET A 148 9.40 4.03 2.39
CA MET A 148 9.21 4.56 1.04
C MET A 148 7.74 4.88 0.75
N SER A 149 6.81 3.98 1.09
CA SER A 149 5.37 4.19 0.95
C SER A 149 4.90 5.46 1.67
N MET A 150 5.32 5.64 2.93
CA MET A 150 5.01 6.83 3.71
C MET A 150 5.62 8.11 3.10
N ASN A 151 6.89 8.04 2.68
CA ASN A 151 7.61 9.20 2.13
C ASN A 151 7.00 9.67 0.80
N TYR A 152 6.68 8.75 -0.09
CA TYR A 152 6.09 9.08 -1.40
C TYR A 152 4.58 9.30 -1.35
N GLY A 153 3.90 8.86 -0.28
CA GLY A 153 2.44 8.90 -0.21
C GLY A 153 1.75 7.91 -1.15
N ILE A 154 2.44 6.84 -1.53
CA ILE A 154 1.96 5.77 -2.39
C ILE A 154 1.69 4.54 -1.51
N ASN A 155 0.48 3.99 -1.56
CA ASN A 155 0.18 2.74 -0.89
C ASN A 155 0.82 1.58 -1.64
N TYR A 156 1.50 0.68 -0.93
CA TYR A 156 2.14 -0.47 -1.55
C TYR A 156 1.30 -1.73 -1.37
N GLY A 157 1.16 -2.45 -2.47
CA GLY A 157 0.75 -3.84 -2.51
C GLY A 157 1.98 -4.72 -2.64
N VAL A 158 2.31 -5.46 -1.59
CA VAL A 158 3.47 -6.36 -1.61
C VAL A 158 3.03 -7.75 -2.05
N ALA A 159 3.72 -8.28 -3.05
CA ALA A 159 3.38 -9.55 -3.68
C ALA A 159 4.62 -10.42 -3.85
N PRO A 160 4.71 -11.59 -3.18
CA PRO A 160 5.66 -12.61 -3.53
C PRO A 160 5.21 -13.31 -4.82
N ASN A 161 6.12 -14.01 -5.48
CA ASN A 161 5.77 -14.91 -6.56
C ASN A 161 5.23 -16.23 -6.00
N ALA A 162 4.37 -16.89 -6.77
CA ALA A 162 3.82 -18.22 -6.44
C ALA A 162 3.69 -19.07 -7.70
N GLY A 163 4.06 -20.34 -7.61
CA GLY A 163 4.02 -21.25 -8.75
C GLY A 163 5.41 -21.55 -9.32
N GLU A 164 5.55 -21.66 -10.64
CA GLU A 164 6.77 -22.10 -11.29
C GLU A 164 7.41 -20.98 -12.12
N GLY A 165 8.70 -20.78 -11.96
CA GLY A 165 9.53 -19.98 -12.88
C GLY A 165 9.73 -18.52 -12.51
N GLY A 166 9.19 -18.05 -11.40
CA GLY A 166 9.34 -16.66 -10.94
C GLY A 166 10.75 -16.32 -10.45
N VAL A 167 10.97 -15.03 -10.20
CA VAL A 167 12.23 -14.48 -9.69
C VAL A 167 12.01 -13.90 -8.30
N GLY A 168 12.89 -14.23 -7.35
CA GLY A 168 12.80 -13.75 -5.98
C GLY A 168 12.15 -14.78 -5.05
N ARG A 169 11.34 -14.34 -4.08
CA ARG A 169 10.67 -15.25 -3.15
C ARG A 169 9.51 -15.94 -3.86
N MET A 170 9.57 -17.25 -3.92
CA MET A 170 8.53 -18.12 -4.46
C MET A 170 7.79 -18.79 -3.32
N LEU A 171 6.47 -18.79 -3.38
CA LEU A 171 5.61 -19.57 -2.48
C LEU A 171 5.28 -20.90 -3.17
N ALA A 172 5.56 -22.02 -2.51
CA ALA A 172 5.40 -23.36 -3.07
C ALA A 172 4.22 -24.14 -2.46
N ASP A 173 3.72 -23.74 -1.31
CA ASP A 173 2.62 -24.40 -0.60
C ASP A 173 1.85 -23.44 0.32
N ASP A 174 0.75 -23.91 0.89
CA ASP A 174 -0.10 -23.14 1.81
C ASP A 174 0.66 -22.66 3.05
N LYS A 175 1.59 -23.46 3.55
CA LYS A 175 2.38 -23.07 4.72
C LYS A 175 3.21 -21.82 4.45
N GLU A 176 3.86 -21.76 3.30
CA GLU A 176 4.65 -20.59 2.89
C GLU A 176 3.78 -19.36 2.66
N VAL A 177 2.52 -19.54 2.19
CA VAL A 177 1.52 -18.48 2.09
C VAL A 177 1.23 -17.89 3.48
N TYR A 178 0.93 -18.71 4.47
CA TYR A 178 0.67 -18.25 5.84
C TYR A 178 1.90 -17.63 6.50
N ASP A 179 3.08 -18.20 6.28
CA ASP A 179 4.35 -17.67 6.80
C ASP A 179 4.61 -16.26 6.23
N TYR A 180 4.43 -16.07 4.93
CA TYR A 180 4.58 -14.77 4.29
C TYR A 180 3.56 -13.75 4.81
N PHE A 181 2.29 -14.14 4.88
CA PHE A 181 1.26 -13.26 5.42
C PHE A 181 1.58 -12.82 6.86
N ASN A 182 2.02 -13.75 7.71
CA ASN A 182 2.42 -13.44 9.08
C ASN A 182 3.62 -12.48 9.16
N GLU A 183 4.51 -12.52 8.18
CA GLU A 183 5.66 -11.62 8.11
C GLU A 183 5.25 -10.18 7.80
N VAL A 184 4.25 -9.97 6.93
CA VAL A 184 3.88 -8.63 6.44
C VAL A 184 2.63 -8.03 7.08
N LYS A 185 1.80 -8.82 7.78
CA LYS A 185 0.50 -8.39 8.34
C LYS A 185 0.56 -7.23 9.33
N GLY A 186 1.72 -6.94 9.91
CA GLY A 186 1.94 -5.81 10.82
C GLY A 186 2.22 -4.49 10.11
N MET A 187 2.27 -4.48 8.79
CA MET A 187 2.47 -3.30 7.95
C MET A 187 1.18 -2.91 7.23
N PRO A 188 0.95 -1.64 6.92
CA PRO A 188 -0.24 -1.18 6.22
C PRO A 188 -0.17 -1.45 4.70
N PHE A 189 0.40 -2.60 4.31
CA PHE A 189 0.44 -3.04 2.92
C PHE A 189 -0.84 -3.76 2.52
N LEU A 190 -1.24 -3.59 1.27
CA LEU A 190 -2.08 -4.55 0.61
C LEU A 190 -1.22 -5.81 0.37
N CYS A 191 -1.73 -6.96 0.77
CA CYS A 191 -1.03 -8.23 0.64
C CYS A 191 -1.53 -8.95 -0.60
N GLY A 192 -0.69 -9.03 -1.63
CA GLY A 192 -1.00 -9.70 -2.87
C GLY A 192 -0.18 -10.94 -3.13
N VAL A 193 -0.43 -11.60 -4.25
CA VAL A 193 0.43 -12.65 -4.78
C VAL A 193 0.46 -12.58 -6.31
N GLN A 194 1.66 -12.74 -6.88
CA GLN A 194 1.89 -12.86 -8.30
C GLN A 194 1.98 -14.34 -8.69
N GLY A 195 1.00 -14.82 -9.43
CA GLY A 195 0.99 -16.19 -9.94
C GLY A 195 1.88 -16.35 -11.16
N GLU A 196 2.75 -17.36 -11.13
CA GLU A 196 3.64 -17.72 -12.21
C GLU A 196 3.25 -19.05 -12.84
N GLY A 197 3.18 -19.07 -14.16
CA GLY A 197 2.74 -20.24 -14.89
C GLY A 197 1.23 -20.50 -14.80
N ARG A 198 0.72 -21.46 -15.62
CA ARG A 198 -0.72 -21.71 -15.73
C ARG A 198 -1.36 -22.47 -14.57
N LYS A 199 -0.55 -23.19 -13.79
CA LYS A 199 -1.04 -24.11 -12.75
C LYS A 199 -0.89 -23.59 -11.33
N TRP A 200 -0.44 -22.33 -11.17
CA TRP A 200 -0.14 -21.79 -9.85
C TRP A 200 -1.35 -21.85 -8.89
N THR A 201 -2.56 -21.61 -9.38
CA THR A 201 -3.78 -21.68 -8.56
C THR A 201 -4.10 -23.09 -8.05
N ALA A 202 -3.62 -24.13 -8.74
CA ALA A 202 -3.82 -25.51 -8.32
C ALA A 202 -2.82 -25.97 -7.24
N THR A 203 -1.80 -25.14 -6.94
CA THR A 203 -0.78 -25.42 -5.92
C THR A 203 -1.29 -25.10 -4.51
N PHE A 204 -2.27 -24.22 -4.39
CA PHE A 204 -2.74 -23.68 -3.11
C PHE A 204 -4.20 -23.99 -2.86
N SER A 205 -4.58 -24.14 -1.58
CA SER A 205 -5.98 -24.21 -1.20
C SER A 205 -6.70 -22.88 -1.42
N GLN A 206 -8.03 -22.93 -1.56
CA GLN A 206 -8.84 -21.72 -1.65
C GLN A 206 -8.75 -20.88 -0.38
N GLU A 207 -8.61 -21.52 0.78
CA GLU A 207 -8.43 -20.87 2.07
C GLU A 207 -7.12 -20.08 2.12
N ALA A 208 -6.02 -20.64 1.65
CA ALA A 208 -4.74 -19.96 1.58
C ALA A 208 -4.77 -18.78 0.59
N LEU A 209 -5.35 -18.96 -0.59
CA LEU A 209 -5.51 -17.87 -1.55
C LEU A 209 -6.44 -16.78 -1.05
N GLY A 210 -7.44 -17.12 -0.24
CA GLY A 210 -8.41 -16.19 0.31
C GLY A 210 -7.88 -15.21 1.34
N ILE A 211 -6.65 -15.37 1.84
CA ILE A 211 -6.05 -14.42 2.78
C ILE A 211 -5.43 -13.19 2.09
N PHE A 212 -5.18 -13.27 0.79
CA PHE A 212 -4.64 -12.16 0.01
C PHE A 212 -5.71 -11.12 -0.29
N ASP A 213 -5.33 -9.85 -0.30
CA ASP A 213 -6.22 -8.75 -0.69
C ASP A 213 -6.46 -8.75 -2.22
N TYR A 214 -5.48 -9.25 -3.00
CA TYR A 214 -5.56 -9.38 -4.46
C TYR A 214 -4.63 -10.46 -4.98
N LEU A 215 -4.99 -11.00 -6.14
CA LEU A 215 -4.23 -11.98 -6.90
C LEU A 215 -4.02 -11.44 -8.32
N PHE A 216 -2.82 -11.60 -8.87
CA PHE A 216 -2.57 -11.28 -10.26
C PHE A 216 -1.57 -12.23 -10.87
N THR A 217 -1.54 -12.28 -12.19
CA THR A 217 -0.52 -12.98 -12.94
C THR A 217 0.06 -12.02 -13.97
N ASP A 218 1.36 -12.09 -14.18
CA ASP A 218 1.94 -11.52 -15.38
C ASP A 218 2.19 -12.63 -16.38
N ALA A 219 1.88 -12.41 -17.64
CA ALA A 219 2.17 -13.34 -18.71
C ALA A 219 3.63 -13.23 -19.19
N MET A 220 4.53 -12.74 -18.35
CA MET A 220 5.92 -12.44 -18.72
C MET A 220 6.81 -13.69 -18.80
N THR A 221 6.38 -14.78 -18.14
CA THR A 221 7.04 -16.09 -18.21
C THR A 221 6.02 -17.14 -18.62
N ILE A 222 6.23 -17.77 -19.75
CA ILE A 222 5.30 -18.72 -20.36
C ILE A 222 6.02 -20.01 -20.77
N ILE A 223 5.26 -21.09 -20.85
CA ILE A 223 5.70 -22.27 -21.61
C ILE A 223 5.30 -22.01 -23.08
N ASP A 224 6.29 -21.86 -23.94
CA ASP A 224 6.05 -21.57 -25.34
C ASP A 224 5.47 -22.80 -26.11
N HIS A 225 5.10 -22.61 -27.36
CA HIS A 225 4.53 -23.66 -28.22
C HIS A 225 5.48 -24.84 -28.47
N LYS A 226 6.77 -24.70 -28.13
CA LYS A 226 7.79 -25.77 -28.18
C LYS A 226 8.03 -26.41 -26.82
N GLY A 227 7.26 -26.07 -25.79
CA GLY A 227 7.42 -26.59 -24.43
C GLY A 227 8.59 -26.00 -23.67
N ARG A 228 9.18 -24.88 -24.13
CA ARG A 228 10.29 -24.22 -23.45
C ARG A 228 9.76 -23.13 -22.51
N ASN A 229 10.40 -22.97 -21.36
CA ASN A 229 10.13 -21.84 -20.49
C ASN A 229 10.75 -20.57 -21.10
N SER A 230 9.91 -19.64 -21.54
CA SER A 230 10.32 -18.43 -22.25
C SER A 230 9.93 -17.18 -21.44
N ARG A 231 10.87 -16.27 -21.27
CA ARG A 231 10.68 -14.96 -20.65
C ARG A 231 10.47 -13.92 -21.74
N ILE A 232 9.23 -13.54 -21.98
CA ILE A 232 8.87 -12.67 -23.12
C ILE A 232 9.43 -11.24 -23.00
N TYR A 233 9.90 -10.83 -21.83
CA TYR A 233 10.64 -9.57 -21.63
C TYR A 233 12.12 -9.62 -22.08
N ARG A 234 12.62 -10.81 -22.48
CA ARG A 234 13.95 -10.99 -23.06
C ARG A 234 13.82 -11.22 -24.55
N ALA A 235 14.31 -10.28 -25.35
CA ALA A 235 14.19 -10.35 -26.80
C ALA A 235 14.73 -11.66 -27.39
N GLU A 236 15.83 -12.18 -26.83
CA GLU A 236 16.45 -13.43 -27.24
C GLU A 236 15.64 -14.70 -26.93
N GLU A 237 14.71 -14.61 -25.99
CA GLU A 237 13.81 -15.71 -25.63
C GLU A 237 12.43 -15.57 -26.27
N ALA A 238 12.03 -14.34 -26.63
CA ALA A 238 10.73 -13.99 -27.19
C ALA A 238 10.67 -14.09 -28.73
N LEU A 239 11.63 -14.80 -29.36
CA LEU A 239 11.66 -14.99 -30.81
C LEU A 239 10.67 -16.08 -31.21
N PHE A 240 9.55 -15.67 -31.81
CA PHE A 240 8.48 -16.55 -32.30
C PHE A 240 8.38 -16.44 -33.83
N ASP A 241 9.50 -16.71 -34.52
CA ASP A 241 9.57 -16.60 -36.00
C ASP A 241 8.73 -17.64 -36.73
N ASP A 242 8.30 -18.69 -36.01
CA ASP A 242 7.62 -19.85 -36.56
C ASP A 242 6.13 -19.92 -36.25
N ILE A 243 5.59 -18.89 -35.55
CA ILE A 243 4.14 -18.76 -35.27
C ILE A 243 3.65 -17.36 -35.57
N THR A 244 2.37 -17.22 -35.88
CA THR A 244 1.74 -15.92 -36.02
C THR A 244 1.44 -15.31 -34.68
N LEU A 245 1.21 -13.97 -34.63
CA LEU A 245 0.78 -13.29 -33.42
C LEU A 245 -0.53 -13.87 -32.85
N GLU A 246 -1.48 -14.24 -33.73
CA GLU A 246 -2.74 -14.86 -33.32
C GLU A 246 -2.51 -16.21 -32.63
N GLN A 247 -1.70 -17.08 -33.21
CA GLN A 247 -1.30 -18.35 -32.59
C GLN A 247 -0.57 -18.17 -31.26
N TYR A 248 0.25 -17.13 -31.16
CA TYR A 248 0.91 -16.76 -29.90
C TYR A 248 -0.09 -16.32 -28.84
N MET A 249 -1.05 -15.46 -29.20
CA MET A 249 -2.10 -15.01 -28.28
C MET A 249 -2.98 -16.17 -27.82
N ASP A 250 -3.36 -17.10 -28.70
CA ASP A 250 -4.11 -18.30 -28.35
C ASP A 250 -3.33 -19.21 -27.40
N HIS A 251 -2.01 -19.15 -27.45
CA HIS A 251 -1.16 -19.93 -26.55
C HIS A 251 -1.05 -19.31 -25.14
N LEU A 252 -1.23 -18.00 -25.02
CA LEU A 252 -1.21 -17.30 -23.72
C LEU A 252 -2.50 -17.48 -22.91
N VAL A 253 -3.63 -17.69 -23.56
CA VAL A 253 -4.95 -17.92 -22.97
C VAL A 253 -5.13 -19.40 -22.65
#